data_55f7490c6254d6e9e889b807b7bc6761
#
_entry.id   55f7490c6254d6e9e889b807b7bc6761
#
_cell.length_a   1.000
_cell.length_b   1.000
_cell.length_c   1.000
_cell.angle_alpha   90.00
_cell.angle_beta   90.00
_cell.angle_gamma   90.00
#
_symmetry.space_group_name_H-M   'P 1'
#
loop_
_entity.id
_entity.type
_entity.pdbx_description
1 polymer ?
#
loop_
_entity_poly.entity_id
_entity_poly.type
_entity_poly.pdbx_seq_one_letter_code
_entity_poly.pdbx_strand_id
1 'polypeptide(L)'
;MEGGTVIESGAGFYGQHAMMGSSKEYMQNLKQWLRDTADTPLEEMSDFFTKRLDDYEEHMSNWEESYRIFAENLPLRCENILDLGCGTGLELDKIWQINPQIEVTGVDLCADMLAKLLAKHHDKPLTTICEDYFQYEFGYDKWDAVISFESLHHFLPERKRELYRKICRSLKEQGVFIVGDYIACCDEEEELLRTVYLDKRKRSAIPDDCYVHFDIPLTLAHEKELLQSAGFVIEKVLDGNATILIAGKGEL
;
A
#
# COMPACT_ATOMS: atom_id res chain seq x y z
N MET A 1 32.50 10.52 18.10
CA MET A 1 31.67 9.37 18.48
C MET A 1 30.59 9.33 17.41
N GLU A 2 30.80 8.46 16.45
CA GLU A 2 29.97 8.32 15.25
C GLU A 2 28.77 7.49 15.61
N GLY A 3 27.58 8.10 15.54
CA GLY A 3 26.30 7.39 15.62
C GLY A 3 26.03 6.71 14.28
N GLY A 4 26.47 5.48 14.12
CA GLY A 4 26.04 4.64 13.02
C GLY A 4 24.58 4.30 13.23
N THR A 5 23.72 4.79 12.35
CA THR A 5 22.33 4.38 12.25
C THR A 5 22.33 2.90 11.84
N VAL A 6 22.03 2.02 12.77
CA VAL A 6 21.80 0.60 12.49
C VAL A 6 20.53 0.54 11.66
N ILE A 7 20.67 0.24 10.38
CA ILE A 7 19.54 -0.14 9.52
C ILE A 7 19.14 -1.53 9.98
N GLU A 8 18.10 -1.63 10.80
CA GLU A 8 17.55 -2.92 11.21
C GLU A 8 17.09 -3.69 9.99
N SER A 9 17.57 -4.91 9.87
CA SER A 9 17.23 -5.87 8.82
C SER A 9 15.74 -6.21 8.90
N GLY A 10 14.94 -5.63 8.01
CA GLY A 10 13.52 -5.95 7.90
C GLY A 10 12.57 -4.78 7.66
N ALA A 11 12.98 -3.55 7.92
CA ALA A 11 12.28 -2.40 7.37
C ALA A 11 12.78 -2.23 5.92
N GLY A 12 11.89 -2.17 4.95
CA GLY A 12 12.22 -1.85 3.58
C GLY A 12 13.06 -0.56 3.52
N PHE A 13 13.72 -0.28 2.43
CA PHE A 13 14.54 0.94 2.22
C PHE A 13 13.69 2.23 2.24
N TYR A 14 12.57 2.13 2.84
CA TYR A 14 11.40 2.98 2.94
C TYR A 14 11.66 4.36 3.50
N GLY A 15 11.02 5.35 2.93
CA GLY A 15 10.98 6.72 3.47
C GLY A 15 12.26 7.54 3.34
N GLN A 16 13.35 6.97 2.86
CA GLN A 16 14.61 7.71 2.68
C GLN A 16 14.60 8.59 1.43
N HIS A 17 13.64 8.39 0.53
CA HIS A 17 13.50 9.16 -0.70
C HIS A 17 13.34 10.65 -0.45
N ALA A 18 12.52 11.04 0.52
CA ALA A 18 12.26 12.44 0.85
C ALA A 18 13.41 13.13 1.60
N MET A 19 14.35 12.35 2.18
CA MET A 19 15.45 12.88 3.00
C MET A 19 16.83 12.79 2.33
N MET A 20 16.96 12.11 1.18
CA MET A 20 18.25 11.91 0.54
C MET A 20 18.54 12.96 -0.55
N GLY A 21 19.76 13.40 -0.60
CA GLY A 21 20.36 14.35 -1.53
C GLY A 21 20.00 14.13 -3.00
N SER A 22 20.91 13.84 -3.91
CA SER A 22 20.56 13.61 -5.32
C SER A 22 19.99 12.19 -5.53
N SER A 23 19.11 12.04 -6.52
CA SER A 23 18.59 10.75 -7.03
C SER A 23 19.71 9.71 -7.27
N LYS A 24 20.91 10.16 -7.63
CA LYS A 24 22.08 9.30 -7.82
C LYS A 24 22.63 8.72 -6.50
N GLU A 25 22.66 9.50 -5.45
CA GLU A 25 23.11 9.05 -4.12
C GLU A 25 22.12 8.03 -3.54
N TYR A 26 20.83 8.31 -3.65
CA TYR A 26 19.78 7.36 -3.31
C TYR A 26 19.97 6.00 -3.99
N MET A 27 20.13 5.99 -5.32
CA MET A 27 20.33 4.75 -6.08
C MET A 27 21.62 4.01 -5.72
N GLN A 28 22.68 4.72 -5.32
CA GLN A 28 23.91 4.08 -4.83
C GLN A 28 23.67 3.37 -3.50
N ASN A 29 22.95 4.02 -2.58
CA ASN A 29 22.63 3.47 -1.27
C ASN A 29 21.66 2.28 -1.39
N LEU A 30 20.65 2.38 -2.25
CA LEU A 30 19.74 1.26 -2.55
C LEU A 30 20.52 0.04 -3.07
N LYS A 31 21.42 0.24 -4.04
CA LYS A 31 22.24 -0.85 -4.58
C LYS A 31 23.18 -1.46 -3.52
N GLN A 32 23.68 -0.64 -2.60
CA GLN A 32 24.51 -1.14 -1.50
C GLN A 32 23.66 -1.97 -0.53
N TRP A 33 22.52 -1.45 -0.10
CA TRP A 33 21.58 -2.17 0.77
C TRP A 33 21.14 -3.51 0.18
N LEU A 34 20.81 -3.55 -1.12
CA LEU A 34 20.45 -4.79 -1.80
C LEU A 34 21.59 -5.83 -1.81
N ARG A 35 22.85 -5.38 -1.91
CA ARG A 35 24.01 -6.28 -1.79
C ARG A 35 24.16 -6.82 -0.37
N ASP A 36 24.02 -5.94 0.62
CA ASP A 36 24.19 -6.29 2.03
C ASP A 36 23.09 -7.23 2.53
N THR A 37 21.90 -7.14 1.94
CA THR A 37 20.72 -7.97 2.25
C THR A 37 20.49 -9.10 1.24
N ALA A 38 21.44 -9.39 0.35
CA ALA A 38 21.25 -10.37 -0.72
C ALA A 38 20.85 -11.77 -0.22
N ASP A 39 21.41 -12.20 0.91
CA ASP A 39 21.17 -13.50 1.53
C ASP A 39 20.05 -13.47 2.60
N THR A 40 19.48 -12.32 2.89
CA THR A 40 18.33 -12.22 3.81
C THR A 40 17.12 -12.90 3.15
N PRO A 41 16.51 -13.90 3.80
CA PRO A 41 15.34 -14.60 3.23
C PRO A 41 14.14 -13.64 3.15
N LEU A 42 13.26 -13.89 2.16
CA LEU A 42 11.96 -13.24 2.13
C LEU A 42 11.07 -13.80 3.23
N GLU A 43 10.39 -12.93 3.96
CA GLU A 43 9.41 -13.31 4.97
C GLU A 43 8.01 -13.37 4.34
N GLU A 44 7.20 -14.31 4.78
CA GLU A 44 5.77 -14.34 4.42
C GLU A 44 5.08 -13.09 4.97
N MET A 45 4.10 -12.55 4.21
CA MET A 45 3.54 -11.21 4.45
C MET A 45 2.92 -11.08 5.85
N SER A 46 2.06 -12.00 6.24
CA SER A 46 1.40 -11.93 7.56
C SER A 46 2.38 -12.13 8.71
N ASP A 47 3.37 -13.02 8.54
CA ASP A 47 4.43 -13.23 9.53
C ASP A 47 5.30 -11.99 9.73
N PHE A 48 5.61 -11.28 8.63
CA PHE A 48 6.39 -10.05 8.67
C PHE A 48 5.71 -8.99 9.54
N PHE A 49 4.41 -8.76 9.33
CA PHE A 49 3.65 -7.75 10.06
C PHE A 49 3.35 -8.18 11.50
N THR A 50 3.03 -9.45 11.76
CA THR A 50 2.84 -9.99 13.12
C THR A 50 4.08 -9.75 13.99
N LYS A 51 5.29 -10.01 13.47
CA LYS A 51 6.54 -9.83 14.21
C LYS A 51 6.85 -8.38 14.56
N ARG A 52 6.30 -7.42 13.81
CA ARG A 52 6.58 -5.98 13.94
C ARG A 52 5.39 -5.17 14.48
N LEU A 53 4.35 -5.86 14.92
CA LEU A 53 3.08 -5.25 15.32
C LEU A 53 3.24 -4.20 16.43
N ASP A 54 4.13 -4.44 17.39
CA ASP A 54 4.31 -3.55 18.54
C ASP A 54 4.90 -2.18 18.14
N ASP A 55 5.83 -2.17 17.19
CA ASP A 55 6.54 -0.97 16.73
C ASP A 55 5.96 -0.39 15.43
N TYR A 56 4.95 -1.07 14.84
CA TYR A 56 4.40 -0.72 13.53
C TYR A 56 3.88 0.71 13.46
N GLU A 57 3.03 1.12 14.40
CA GLU A 57 2.43 2.47 14.37
C GLU A 57 3.46 3.58 14.62
N GLU A 58 4.49 3.33 15.44
CA GLU A 58 5.60 4.27 15.62
C GLU A 58 6.39 4.42 14.31
N HIS A 59 6.72 3.31 13.66
CA HIS A 59 7.38 3.33 12.35
C HIS A 59 6.57 4.08 11.29
N MET A 60 5.26 3.87 11.24
CA MET A 60 4.34 4.48 10.29
C MET A 60 3.93 5.92 10.65
N SER A 61 4.39 6.49 11.78
CA SER A 61 4.07 7.86 12.19
C SER A 61 4.58 8.93 11.21
N ASN A 62 5.59 8.62 10.42
CA ASN A 62 6.13 9.53 9.40
C ASN A 62 5.13 9.83 8.26
N TRP A 63 4.08 9.02 8.09
CA TRP A 63 3.05 9.19 7.05
C TRP A 63 1.81 9.99 7.51
N GLU A 64 1.85 10.59 8.70
CA GLU A 64 0.73 11.34 9.31
C GLU A 64 0.11 12.39 8.37
N GLU A 65 0.93 13.11 7.62
CA GLU A 65 0.47 14.10 6.63
C GLU A 65 -0.22 13.42 5.44
N SER A 66 0.31 12.30 4.97
CA SER A 66 -0.29 11.53 3.90
C SER A 66 -1.65 10.95 4.30
N TYR A 67 -1.80 10.47 5.53
CA TYR A 67 -3.11 10.03 6.05
C TYR A 67 -4.13 11.17 6.07
N ARG A 68 -3.71 12.38 6.45
CA ARG A 68 -4.59 13.56 6.44
C ARG A 68 -5.04 13.91 5.02
N ILE A 69 -4.08 14.00 4.08
CA ILE A 69 -4.37 14.25 2.65
C ILE A 69 -5.33 13.19 2.11
N PHE A 70 -5.10 11.94 2.45
CA PHE A 70 -5.93 10.81 2.06
C PHE A 70 -7.38 11.00 2.51
N ALA A 71 -7.59 11.27 3.79
CA ALA A 71 -8.92 11.47 4.38
C ALA A 71 -9.66 12.72 3.81
N GLU A 72 -8.94 13.81 3.56
CA GLU A 72 -9.50 15.05 3.02
C GLU A 72 -9.94 14.96 1.56
N ASN A 73 -9.50 13.94 0.84
CA ASN A 73 -9.83 13.73 -0.57
C ASN A 73 -10.91 12.68 -0.82
N LEU A 74 -11.51 12.13 0.23
CA LEU A 74 -12.71 11.32 0.08
C LEU A 74 -13.89 12.15 -0.46
N PRO A 75 -14.79 11.57 -1.26
CA PRO A 75 -15.99 12.27 -1.72
C PRO A 75 -16.84 12.78 -0.55
N LEU A 76 -17.36 14.01 -0.64
CA LEU A 76 -18.17 14.63 0.41
C LEU A 76 -19.40 13.82 0.84
N ARG A 77 -19.90 12.94 -0.03
CA ARG A 77 -21.06 12.06 0.22
C ARG A 77 -20.68 10.59 0.30
N CYS A 78 -19.43 10.33 0.69
CA CYS A 78 -18.96 8.97 0.90
C CYS A 78 -19.64 8.39 2.14
N GLU A 79 -20.40 7.32 1.98
CA GLU A 79 -21.11 6.62 3.05
C GLU A 79 -20.41 5.30 3.39
N ASN A 80 -19.82 4.63 2.39
CA ASN A 80 -19.15 3.35 2.60
C ASN A 80 -17.82 3.23 1.85
N ILE A 81 -16.87 2.60 2.50
CA ILE A 81 -15.49 2.40 2.02
C ILE A 81 -15.13 0.92 2.09
N LEU A 82 -14.43 0.45 1.06
CA LEU A 82 -13.65 -0.78 1.12
C LEU A 82 -12.16 -0.41 1.26
N ASP A 83 -11.52 -0.89 2.31
CA ASP A 83 -10.11 -0.63 2.61
C ASP A 83 -9.28 -1.91 2.41
N LEU A 84 -8.33 -1.86 1.49
CA LEU A 84 -7.50 -2.99 1.07
C LEU A 84 -6.10 -2.92 1.67
N GLY A 85 -5.78 -3.89 2.53
CA GLY A 85 -4.57 -3.87 3.34
C GLY A 85 -4.70 -2.88 4.50
N CYS A 86 -5.86 -2.90 5.18
CA CYS A 86 -6.21 -1.90 6.19
C CYS A 86 -5.32 -1.91 7.45
N GLY A 87 -4.51 -2.95 7.66
CA GLY A 87 -3.58 -3.05 8.78
C GLY A 87 -4.22 -2.71 10.14
N THR A 88 -3.62 -1.74 10.84
CA THR A 88 -4.15 -1.19 12.11
C THR A 88 -5.04 0.06 11.92
N GLY A 89 -5.32 0.47 10.67
CA GLY A 89 -6.24 1.55 10.30
C GLY A 89 -5.73 2.96 10.63
N LEU A 90 -4.49 3.27 10.32
CA LEU A 90 -3.90 4.59 10.59
C LEU A 90 -4.55 5.69 9.74
N GLU A 91 -4.84 5.41 8.47
CA GLU A 91 -5.62 6.29 7.58
C GLU A 91 -7.07 6.43 8.06
N LEU A 92 -7.66 5.37 8.62
CA LEU A 92 -9.02 5.37 9.16
C LEU A 92 -9.16 6.29 10.37
N ASP A 93 -8.10 6.49 11.15
CA ASP A 93 -8.08 7.47 12.24
C ASP A 93 -8.45 8.87 11.72
N LYS A 94 -7.92 9.28 10.56
CA LYS A 94 -8.19 10.57 9.95
C LYS A 94 -9.55 10.61 9.26
N ILE A 95 -9.94 9.53 8.62
CA ILE A 95 -11.24 9.41 7.95
C ILE A 95 -12.37 9.58 8.97
N TRP A 96 -12.35 8.87 10.10
CA TRP A 96 -13.39 9.00 11.12
C TRP A 96 -13.34 10.30 11.91
N GLN A 97 -12.23 11.04 11.92
CA GLN A 97 -12.20 12.42 12.44
C GLN A 97 -13.03 13.37 11.58
N ILE A 98 -13.06 13.16 10.25
CA ILE A 98 -13.82 13.99 9.30
C ILE A 98 -15.27 13.50 9.21
N ASN A 99 -15.48 12.20 9.04
CA ASN A 99 -16.81 11.58 8.93
C ASN A 99 -16.95 10.38 9.88
N PRO A 100 -17.41 10.61 11.14
CA PRO A 100 -17.50 9.57 12.16
C PRO A 100 -18.50 8.45 11.84
N GLN A 101 -19.40 8.63 10.87
CA GLN A 101 -20.47 7.69 10.54
C GLN A 101 -20.18 6.87 9.27
N ILE A 102 -19.02 7.08 8.65
CA ILE A 102 -18.66 6.34 7.44
C ILE A 102 -18.50 4.85 7.75
N GLU A 103 -19.16 4.01 6.97
CA GLU A 103 -19.06 2.55 7.09
C GLU A 103 -17.78 2.06 6.41
N VAL A 104 -16.97 1.30 7.11
CA VAL A 104 -15.72 0.75 6.57
C VAL A 104 -15.77 -0.77 6.59
N THR A 105 -15.41 -1.38 5.46
CA THR A 105 -15.05 -2.79 5.38
C THR A 105 -13.55 -2.87 5.12
N GLY A 106 -12.78 -3.28 6.13
CA GLY A 106 -11.33 -3.47 6.04
C GLY A 106 -11.00 -4.93 5.72
N VAL A 107 -10.13 -5.14 4.73
CA VAL A 107 -9.64 -6.46 4.33
C VAL A 107 -8.14 -6.51 4.51
N ASP A 108 -7.66 -7.49 5.29
CA ASP A 108 -6.23 -7.70 5.53
C ASP A 108 -5.92 -9.19 5.73
N LEU A 109 -4.73 -9.63 5.36
CA LEU A 109 -4.26 -11.01 5.59
C LEU A 109 -3.82 -11.27 7.02
N CYS A 110 -3.37 -10.22 7.74
CA CYS A 110 -2.79 -10.34 9.07
C CYS A 110 -3.87 -10.24 10.14
N ALA A 111 -4.23 -11.35 10.74
CA ALA A 111 -5.24 -11.41 11.81
C ALA A 111 -4.87 -10.55 13.04
N ASP A 112 -3.57 -10.44 13.36
CA ASP A 112 -3.10 -9.66 14.50
C ASP A 112 -3.24 -8.15 14.25
N MET A 113 -3.00 -7.69 13.01
CA MET A 113 -3.29 -6.31 12.60
C MET A 113 -4.77 -5.99 12.76
N LEU A 114 -5.65 -6.86 12.24
CA LEU A 114 -7.10 -6.69 12.38
C LEU A 114 -7.58 -6.72 13.83
N ALA A 115 -6.97 -7.54 14.68
CA ALA A 115 -7.28 -7.55 16.11
C ALA A 115 -6.94 -6.20 16.77
N LYS A 116 -5.79 -5.59 16.41
CA LYS A 116 -5.40 -4.26 16.90
C LYS A 116 -6.32 -3.18 16.37
N LEU A 117 -6.68 -3.23 15.08
CA LEU A 117 -7.66 -2.34 14.46
C LEU A 117 -9.02 -2.38 15.19
N LEU A 118 -9.57 -3.57 15.42
CA LEU A 118 -10.85 -3.74 16.13
C LEU A 118 -10.79 -3.25 17.58
N ALA A 119 -9.69 -3.49 18.27
CA ALA A 119 -9.51 -3.01 19.65
C ALA A 119 -9.49 -1.47 19.72
N LYS A 120 -8.84 -0.83 18.73
CA LYS A 120 -8.72 0.63 18.63
C LYS A 120 -10.03 1.31 18.24
N HIS A 121 -10.81 0.69 17.36
CA HIS A 121 -12.00 1.27 16.72
C HIS A 121 -13.30 0.50 17.02
N HIS A 122 -13.41 -0.07 18.23
CA HIS A 122 -14.57 -0.88 18.64
C HIS A 122 -15.91 -0.11 18.62
N ASP A 123 -15.89 1.22 18.59
CA ASP A 123 -17.05 2.12 18.58
C ASP A 123 -17.39 2.65 17.16
N LYS A 124 -16.65 2.23 16.14
CA LYS A 124 -16.82 2.70 14.76
C LYS A 124 -17.63 1.72 13.91
N PRO A 125 -18.29 2.23 12.83
CA PRO A 125 -18.97 1.38 11.87
C PRO A 125 -17.97 0.59 11.02
N LEU A 126 -17.35 -0.43 11.60
CA LEU A 126 -16.25 -1.22 11.05
C LEU A 126 -16.61 -2.69 10.92
N THR A 127 -16.38 -3.24 9.75
CA THR A 127 -16.35 -4.68 9.49
C THR A 127 -14.96 -5.08 9.04
N THR A 128 -14.36 -6.09 9.65
CA THR A 128 -13.05 -6.60 9.25
C THR A 128 -13.16 -7.98 8.63
N ILE A 129 -12.40 -8.22 7.58
CA ILE A 129 -12.33 -9.47 6.82
C ILE A 129 -10.87 -9.93 6.80
N CYS A 130 -10.58 -11.07 7.44
CA CYS A 130 -9.26 -11.68 7.40
C CYS A 130 -9.17 -12.59 6.18
N GLU A 131 -8.81 -12.02 5.03
CA GLU A 131 -8.77 -12.73 3.76
C GLU A 131 -7.82 -12.03 2.78
N ASP A 132 -7.33 -12.78 1.79
CA ASP A 132 -6.64 -12.25 0.64
C ASP A 132 -7.59 -11.38 -0.21
N TYR A 133 -7.32 -10.07 -0.31
CA TYR A 133 -8.17 -9.17 -1.08
C TYR A 133 -8.15 -9.46 -2.60
N PHE A 134 -7.23 -10.26 -3.12
CA PHE A 134 -7.33 -10.78 -4.49
C PHE A 134 -8.45 -11.80 -4.61
N GLN A 135 -8.77 -12.53 -3.54
CA GLN A 135 -9.84 -13.55 -3.50
C GLN A 135 -11.17 -13.00 -3.00
N TYR A 136 -11.16 -12.06 -2.03
CA TYR A 136 -12.36 -11.48 -1.45
C TYR A 136 -13.23 -10.82 -2.50
N GLU A 137 -14.55 -11.11 -2.52
CA GLU A 137 -15.50 -10.57 -3.48
C GLU A 137 -15.95 -9.14 -3.13
N PHE A 138 -15.56 -8.15 -3.93
CA PHE A 138 -15.90 -6.74 -3.70
C PHE A 138 -17.36 -6.38 -4.04
N GLY A 139 -18.02 -7.19 -4.87
CA GLY A 139 -19.33 -6.86 -5.46
C GLY A 139 -19.23 -5.96 -6.69
N TYR A 140 -20.38 -5.44 -7.13
CA TYR A 140 -20.48 -4.55 -8.29
C TYR A 140 -21.23 -3.29 -7.88
N ASP A 141 -20.77 -2.11 -8.35
CA ASP A 141 -21.40 -0.80 -8.11
C ASP A 141 -21.81 -0.59 -6.63
N LYS A 142 -20.96 -1.04 -5.71
CA LYS A 142 -21.25 -1.13 -4.29
C LYS A 142 -20.61 0.00 -3.46
N TRP A 143 -19.40 0.40 -3.80
CA TRP A 143 -18.57 1.24 -2.94
C TRP A 143 -18.53 2.69 -3.42
N ASP A 144 -18.66 3.64 -2.48
CA ASP A 144 -18.44 5.06 -2.74
C ASP A 144 -16.95 5.36 -2.88
N ALA A 145 -16.13 4.66 -2.10
CA ALA A 145 -14.68 4.67 -2.27
C ALA A 145 -14.10 3.28 -2.02
N VAL A 146 -13.04 2.96 -2.75
CA VAL A 146 -12.09 1.91 -2.40
C VAL A 146 -10.79 2.61 -2.07
N ILE A 147 -10.14 2.22 -0.99
CA ILE A 147 -8.89 2.82 -0.55
C ILE A 147 -7.81 1.76 -0.34
N SER A 148 -6.55 2.15 -0.43
CA SER A 148 -5.41 1.34 -0.05
C SER A 148 -4.23 2.25 0.27
N PHE A 149 -3.55 2.01 1.39
CA PHE A 149 -2.40 2.79 1.80
C PHE A 149 -1.21 1.88 2.08
N GLU A 150 -0.07 2.12 1.39
CA GLU A 150 1.20 1.42 1.58
C GLU A 150 1.06 -0.13 1.57
N SER A 151 0.28 -0.65 0.62
CA SER A 151 -0.02 -2.08 0.52
C SER A 151 0.24 -2.67 -0.87
N LEU A 152 0.04 -1.92 -1.95
CA LEU A 152 0.01 -2.48 -3.30
C LEU A 152 1.39 -2.56 -3.97
N HIS A 153 2.39 -1.86 -3.47
CA HIS A 153 3.77 -1.90 -3.97
C HIS A 153 4.48 -3.25 -3.74
N HIS A 154 3.85 -4.18 -3.03
CA HIS A 154 4.38 -5.54 -2.85
C HIS A 154 4.02 -6.51 -3.99
N PHE A 155 3.21 -6.08 -4.97
CA PHE A 155 2.67 -6.95 -6.00
C PHE A 155 3.12 -6.60 -7.40
N LEU A 156 3.38 -7.66 -8.21
CA LEU A 156 3.75 -7.51 -9.60
C LEU A 156 2.63 -6.83 -10.42
N PRO A 157 2.97 -6.11 -11.50
CA PRO A 157 2.03 -5.34 -12.32
C PRO A 157 0.84 -6.16 -12.83
N GLU A 158 1.06 -7.44 -13.15
CA GLU A 158 0.01 -8.34 -13.63
C GLU A 158 -1.08 -8.56 -12.57
N ARG A 159 -0.67 -8.77 -11.32
CA ARG A 159 -1.59 -8.94 -10.17
C ARG A 159 -2.30 -7.63 -9.86
N LYS A 160 -1.58 -6.52 -9.83
CA LYS A 160 -2.18 -5.18 -9.63
C LYS A 160 -3.23 -4.88 -10.70
N ARG A 161 -2.98 -5.21 -11.98
CA ARG A 161 -3.93 -4.98 -13.08
C ARG A 161 -5.27 -5.72 -12.86
N GLU A 162 -5.21 -6.97 -12.43
CA GLU A 162 -6.41 -7.76 -12.13
C GLU A 162 -7.18 -7.14 -10.95
N LEU A 163 -6.48 -6.76 -9.88
CA LEU A 163 -7.05 -6.08 -8.73
C LEU A 163 -7.70 -4.75 -9.12
N TYR A 164 -7.03 -3.92 -9.90
CA TYR A 164 -7.56 -2.63 -10.34
C TYR A 164 -8.83 -2.78 -11.18
N ARG A 165 -8.91 -3.77 -12.05
CA ARG A 165 -10.17 -4.08 -12.77
C ARG A 165 -11.29 -4.50 -11.82
N LYS A 166 -10.96 -5.28 -10.79
CA LYS A 166 -11.90 -5.71 -9.76
C LYS A 166 -12.39 -4.51 -8.95
N ILE A 167 -11.49 -3.62 -8.54
CA ILE A 167 -11.82 -2.36 -7.86
C ILE A 167 -12.72 -1.50 -8.74
N CYS A 168 -12.33 -1.23 -10.00
CA CYS A 168 -13.10 -0.39 -10.92
C CYS A 168 -14.54 -0.87 -11.08
N ARG A 169 -14.77 -2.18 -11.20
CA ARG A 169 -16.12 -2.76 -11.29
C ARG A 169 -16.93 -2.66 -10.01
N SER A 170 -16.25 -2.62 -8.85
CA SER A 170 -16.92 -2.56 -7.55
C SER A 170 -17.34 -1.15 -7.14
N LEU A 171 -16.76 -0.13 -7.74
CA LEU A 171 -17.10 1.26 -7.50
C LEU A 171 -18.46 1.63 -8.10
N LYS A 172 -19.23 2.45 -7.38
CA LYS A 172 -20.41 3.15 -7.91
C LYS A 172 -20.01 4.08 -9.07
N GLU A 173 -20.97 4.61 -9.81
CA GLU A 173 -20.74 5.48 -10.98
C GLU A 173 -19.85 6.71 -10.64
N GLN A 174 -20.05 7.30 -9.47
CA GLN A 174 -19.26 8.43 -8.98
C GLN A 174 -18.25 8.01 -7.89
N GLY A 175 -18.00 6.72 -7.79
CA GLY A 175 -17.05 6.17 -6.82
C GLY A 175 -15.62 6.42 -7.21
N VAL A 176 -14.74 6.52 -6.23
CA VAL A 176 -13.31 6.78 -6.41
C VAL A 176 -12.45 5.67 -5.83
N PHE A 177 -11.31 5.44 -6.46
CA PHE A 177 -10.21 4.70 -5.88
C PHE A 177 -9.14 5.69 -5.42
N ILE A 178 -8.77 5.62 -4.16
CA ILE A 178 -7.68 6.42 -3.60
C ILE A 178 -6.58 5.46 -3.16
N VAL A 179 -5.41 5.59 -3.74
CA VAL A 179 -4.24 4.80 -3.38
C VAL A 179 -3.09 5.72 -3.00
N GLY A 180 -2.57 5.54 -1.78
CA GLY A 180 -1.32 6.14 -1.32
C GLY A 180 -0.28 5.05 -1.25
N ASP A 181 0.80 5.17 -2.05
CA ASP A 181 1.73 4.06 -2.16
C ASP A 181 3.15 4.52 -2.45
N TYR A 182 4.10 3.61 -2.20
CA TYR A 182 5.49 3.79 -2.60
C TYR A 182 5.60 3.79 -4.12
N ILE A 183 6.15 4.88 -4.67
CA ILE A 183 6.39 5.06 -6.10
C ILE A 183 7.90 5.11 -6.36
N ALA A 184 8.38 4.29 -7.30
CA ALA A 184 9.78 4.29 -7.70
C ALA A 184 10.19 5.63 -8.29
N CYS A 185 11.37 6.14 -7.92
CA CYS A 185 11.88 7.43 -8.41
C CYS A 185 12.28 7.41 -9.88
N CYS A 186 12.55 6.24 -10.43
CA CYS A 186 12.96 6.06 -11.83
C CYS A 186 12.82 4.59 -12.26
N ASP A 187 12.87 4.36 -13.57
CA ASP A 187 12.78 3.03 -14.17
C ASP A 187 13.91 2.10 -13.70
N GLU A 188 15.08 2.64 -13.37
CA GLU A 188 16.20 1.86 -12.86
C GLU A 188 15.89 1.25 -11.48
N GLU A 189 15.23 1.99 -10.61
CA GLU A 189 14.79 1.50 -9.30
C GLU A 189 13.72 0.41 -9.45
N GLU A 190 12.69 0.67 -10.23
CA GLU A 190 11.62 -0.26 -10.53
C GLU A 190 12.17 -1.60 -11.04
N GLU A 191 13.01 -1.57 -12.08
CA GLU A 191 13.57 -2.77 -12.68
C GLU A 191 14.53 -3.51 -11.74
N LEU A 192 15.34 -2.77 -10.96
CA LEU A 192 16.28 -3.34 -10.01
C LEU A 192 15.55 -4.10 -8.89
N LEU A 193 14.57 -3.48 -8.26
CA LEU A 193 13.81 -4.09 -7.16
C LEU A 193 13.01 -5.31 -7.67
N ARG A 194 12.35 -5.19 -8.82
CA ARG A 194 11.65 -6.30 -9.46
C ARG A 194 12.57 -7.48 -9.76
N THR A 195 13.76 -7.21 -10.30
CA THR A 195 14.75 -8.26 -10.62
C THR A 195 15.23 -8.97 -9.36
N VAL A 196 15.58 -8.23 -8.31
CA VAL A 196 16.01 -8.82 -7.03
C VAL A 196 14.90 -9.65 -6.39
N TYR A 197 13.67 -9.18 -6.40
CA TYR A 197 12.51 -9.91 -5.91
C TYR A 197 12.35 -11.26 -6.62
N LEU A 198 12.33 -11.26 -7.96
CA LEU A 198 12.18 -12.47 -8.75
C LEU A 198 13.33 -13.46 -8.53
N ASP A 199 14.56 -12.97 -8.41
CA ASP A 199 15.73 -13.81 -8.12
C ASP A 199 15.68 -14.43 -6.72
N LYS A 200 15.28 -13.66 -5.70
CA LYS A 200 15.10 -14.16 -4.33
C LYS A 200 14.01 -15.22 -4.28
N ARG A 201 12.85 -14.99 -4.89
CA ARG A 201 11.75 -15.98 -4.96
C ARG A 201 12.21 -17.28 -5.62
N LYS A 202 12.90 -17.17 -6.76
CA LYS A 202 13.41 -18.33 -7.50
C LYS A 202 14.43 -19.14 -6.68
N ARG A 203 15.38 -18.46 -6.03
CA ARG A 203 16.40 -19.11 -5.18
C ARG A 203 15.77 -19.84 -3.98
N SER A 204 14.75 -19.27 -3.38
CA SER A 204 14.06 -19.82 -2.21
C SER A 204 12.91 -20.77 -2.58
N ALA A 205 12.66 -21.01 -3.88
CA ALA A 205 11.56 -21.84 -4.39
C ALA A 205 10.19 -21.48 -3.78
N ILE A 206 9.92 -20.16 -3.63
CA ILE A 206 8.66 -19.65 -3.05
C ILE A 206 7.54 -19.85 -4.07
N PRO A 207 6.42 -20.51 -3.71
CA PRO A 207 5.27 -20.70 -4.59
C PRO A 207 4.65 -19.38 -5.04
N ASP A 208 4.02 -19.34 -6.24
CA ASP A 208 3.43 -18.13 -6.80
C ASP A 208 2.24 -17.59 -5.99
N ASP A 209 1.55 -18.45 -5.26
CA ASP A 209 0.43 -18.15 -4.37
C ASP A 209 0.85 -17.72 -2.96
N CYS A 210 2.14 -17.77 -2.63
CA CYS A 210 2.67 -17.28 -1.36
C CYS A 210 3.07 -15.81 -1.50
N TYR A 211 2.45 -14.94 -0.69
CA TYR A 211 2.79 -13.53 -0.61
C TYR A 211 3.93 -13.31 0.39
N VAL A 212 4.91 -12.54 -0.04
CA VAL A 212 6.09 -12.21 0.76
C VAL A 212 6.30 -10.70 0.79
N HIS A 213 6.81 -10.22 1.90
CA HIS A 213 7.13 -8.81 2.04
C HIS A 213 8.43 -8.48 1.28
N PHE A 214 8.29 -7.69 0.25
CA PHE A 214 9.38 -7.05 -0.50
C PHE A 214 8.79 -5.96 -1.40
N ASP A 215 9.44 -4.80 -1.46
CA ASP A 215 8.94 -3.66 -2.19
C ASP A 215 9.34 -3.76 -3.67
N ILE A 216 8.34 -3.72 -4.54
CA ILE A 216 8.48 -3.73 -6.00
C ILE A 216 7.62 -2.61 -6.61
N PRO A 217 7.90 -1.34 -6.21
CA PRO A 217 7.12 -0.19 -6.66
C PRO A 217 7.20 -0.03 -8.18
N LEU A 218 6.15 0.56 -8.74
CA LEU A 218 6.20 1.07 -10.11
C LEU A 218 6.58 2.55 -10.10
N THR A 219 7.11 3.05 -11.22
CA THR A 219 7.19 4.50 -11.44
C THR A 219 5.80 5.09 -11.55
N LEU A 220 5.65 6.37 -11.26
CA LEU A 220 4.35 7.06 -11.37
C LEU A 220 3.74 6.94 -12.77
N ALA A 221 4.58 6.93 -13.82
CA ALA A 221 4.13 6.76 -15.18
C ALA A 221 3.50 5.38 -15.39
N HIS A 222 4.19 4.32 -14.98
CA HIS A 222 3.73 2.94 -15.12
C HIS A 222 2.52 2.65 -14.23
N GLU A 223 2.47 3.20 -13.00
CA GLU A 223 1.30 3.07 -12.12
C GLU A 223 0.05 3.72 -12.75
N LYS A 224 0.18 4.92 -13.33
CA LYS A 224 -0.92 5.59 -14.04
C LYS A 224 -1.39 4.79 -15.27
N GLU A 225 -0.47 4.30 -16.09
CA GLU A 225 -0.80 3.46 -17.26
C GLU A 225 -1.55 2.20 -16.82
N LEU A 226 -1.12 1.59 -15.72
CA LEU A 226 -1.75 0.40 -15.19
C LEU A 226 -3.20 0.66 -14.74
N LEU A 227 -3.43 1.73 -13.98
CA LEU A 227 -4.76 2.18 -13.57
C LEU A 227 -5.65 2.50 -14.77
N GLN A 228 -5.14 3.27 -15.75
CA GLN A 228 -5.88 3.61 -16.97
C GLN A 228 -6.24 2.37 -17.77
N SER A 229 -5.33 1.39 -17.88
CA SER A 229 -5.59 0.10 -18.56
C SER A 229 -6.67 -0.74 -17.87
N ALA A 230 -6.93 -0.47 -16.59
CA ALA A 230 -7.97 -1.13 -15.79
C ALA A 230 -9.33 -0.42 -15.84
N GLY A 231 -9.44 0.72 -16.54
CA GLY A 231 -10.69 1.47 -16.71
C GLY A 231 -10.81 2.71 -15.82
N PHE A 232 -9.72 3.17 -15.19
CA PHE A 232 -9.73 4.38 -14.38
C PHE A 232 -9.36 5.63 -15.17
N VAL A 233 -9.89 6.78 -14.71
CA VAL A 233 -9.43 8.12 -15.09
C VAL A 233 -8.73 8.73 -13.88
N ILE A 234 -7.46 9.12 -14.05
CA ILE A 234 -6.70 9.76 -12.97
C ILE A 234 -7.19 11.20 -12.81
N GLU A 235 -7.76 11.51 -11.66
CA GLU A 235 -8.28 12.83 -11.34
C GLU A 235 -7.23 13.74 -10.69
N LYS A 236 -6.46 13.16 -9.75
CA LYS A 236 -5.42 13.90 -9.01
C LYS A 236 -4.21 13.02 -8.75
N VAL A 237 -3.07 13.68 -8.64
CA VAL A 237 -1.83 13.13 -8.07
C VAL A 237 -1.37 14.13 -7.02
N LEU A 238 -1.20 13.68 -5.80
CA LEU A 238 -0.80 14.51 -4.67
C LEU A 238 0.49 13.94 -4.09
N ASP A 239 1.42 14.84 -3.82
CA ASP A 239 2.70 14.48 -3.23
C ASP A 239 2.63 14.67 -1.70
N GLY A 240 3.03 13.65 -0.98
CA GLY A 240 3.22 13.63 0.46
C GLY A 240 4.46 12.80 0.78
N ASN A 241 4.51 12.19 1.94
CA ASN A 241 5.52 11.16 2.23
C ASN A 241 5.27 9.88 1.43
N ALA A 242 4.00 9.63 1.05
CA ALA A 242 3.60 8.70 0.00
C ALA A 242 3.01 9.49 -1.17
N THR A 243 3.11 8.96 -2.39
CA THR A 243 2.40 9.51 -3.55
C THR A 243 0.95 9.02 -3.53
N ILE A 244 0.00 9.96 -3.53
CA ILE A 244 -1.43 9.65 -3.49
C ILE A 244 -2.04 9.89 -4.87
N LEU A 245 -2.66 8.84 -5.42
CA LEU A 245 -3.43 8.92 -6.66
C LEU A 245 -4.93 8.81 -6.33
N ILE A 246 -5.72 9.68 -6.96
CA ILE A 246 -7.17 9.64 -6.92
C ILE A 246 -7.66 9.36 -8.32
N ALA A 247 -8.43 8.30 -8.48
CA ALA A 247 -8.88 7.83 -9.76
C ALA A 247 -10.38 7.54 -9.72
N GLY A 248 -11.12 8.16 -10.62
CA GLY A 248 -12.54 7.89 -10.84
C GLY A 248 -12.77 6.74 -11.82
N LYS A 249 -13.98 6.16 -11.79
CA LYS A 249 -14.40 5.17 -12.76
C LYS A 249 -14.51 5.82 -14.14
N GLY A 250 -13.77 5.32 -15.14
CA GLY A 250 -13.85 5.78 -16.52
C GLY A 250 -15.19 5.39 -17.17
N GLU A 251 -15.59 6.15 -18.18
CA GLU A 251 -16.68 5.72 -19.06
C GLU A 251 -16.24 4.48 -19.84
N LEU A 252 -16.98 3.40 -19.75
CA LEU A 252 -16.78 2.15 -20.49
C LEU A 252 -17.24 2.29 -21.94
#